data_b685ccecbabce77bf15ad81913c2801d
#
_entry.id   b685ccecbabce77bf15ad81913c2801d
#
_cell.length_a   1.000
_cell.length_b   1.000
_cell.length_c   1.000
_cell.angle_alpha   90.00
_cell.angle_beta   90.00
_cell.angle_gamma   90.00
#
_symmetry.space_group_name_H-M   'P 1'
#
loop_
_entity.id
_entity.type
_entity.pdbx_description
1 polymer ?
#
loop_
_entity_poly.entity_id
_entity_poly.type
_entity_poly.pdbx_seq_one_letter_code
_entity_poly.pdbx_strand_id
1 'polypeptide(L)'
;MAAETAARTAAAAPAVALSENAGAPSALRAALADAIAECAPEIISLSHDIHAHPEVGYHEHHAVSAVADLLRTHGIQPRVGVYDMDTALRAEIGTGRLSPAGSAGSVSTAGTAGTAGTAGSAASAPAPTIAILAEYDALPGIGHACGHNVMCANSVGAFLALAALALHEDVALPGRIILQTTPAEEPDTAKEILARRGMLDGVDAAIQTHSYAYDLADQTWLGVRRIRAVFTGVAAHAASQPFMGRNALDAASLALAGIGMMRQQILPMDRLHAVVVDGGRVPNVIPERSELNIFVRSKYPETLKDLVGRVEDLLRGAALMTGTGVEIITPEYTNEMPVRTNGPLTAAWVRSQRERGRDPLPTGVVPETIAAGTDFGNVSQRVPGIHPLIRVTDRPDVALHTREMERAAGSPSGDGAAVDGAYGLAAVALDWLYDADFRRAVRADFEAAGGAVDVENFWG
;
A
#
# COMPACT_ATOMS: atom_id res chain seq x y z
N MET A 1 21.03 9.15 20.15
CA MET A 1 20.41 8.09 19.33
C MET A 1 19.48 8.63 18.25
N ALA A 2 18.39 9.37 18.55
CA ALA A 2 17.49 9.91 17.49
C ALA A 2 18.21 10.88 16.51
N ALA A 3 19.14 11.71 16.99
CA ALA A 3 19.92 12.60 16.14
C ALA A 3 20.96 11.88 15.27
N GLU A 4 21.51 10.75 15.74
CA GLU A 4 22.42 9.92 14.94
C GLU A 4 21.68 9.10 13.89
N THR A 5 20.45 8.67 14.16
CA THR A 5 19.59 7.98 13.19
C THR A 5 19.14 8.95 12.11
N ALA A 6 18.75 10.19 12.46
CA ALA A 6 18.41 11.24 11.51
C ALA A 6 19.61 11.66 10.63
N ALA A 7 20.84 11.66 11.18
CA ALA A 7 22.03 11.96 10.41
C ALA A 7 22.46 10.84 9.46
N ARG A 8 22.16 9.57 9.79
CA ARG A 8 22.42 8.42 8.91
C ARG A 8 21.45 8.33 7.74
N THR A 9 20.19 8.78 7.91
CA THR A 9 19.17 8.77 6.84
C THR A 9 19.26 9.98 5.91
N ALA A 10 20.00 11.04 6.30
CA ALA A 10 20.23 12.23 5.47
C ALA A 10 21.35 12.06 4.43
N ALA A 11 22.15 11.00 4.51
CA ALA A 11 23.03 10.62 3.43
C ALA A 11 22.20 9.82 2.41
N ALA A 12 21.63 10.52 1.42
CA ALA A 12 21.08 9.86 0.25
C ALA A 12 22.14 8.88 -0.26
N ALA A 13 21.82 7.58 -0.27
CA ALA A 13 22.64 6.60 -0.95
C ALA A 13 22.91 7.13 -2.37
N PRO A 14 24.16 7.06 -2.88
CA PRO A 14 24.46 7.58 -4.20
C PRO A 14 23.47 6.94 -5.18
N ALA A 15 22.77 7.77 -5.95
CA ALA A 15 21.82 7.31 -6.95
C ALA A 15 22.56 6.26 -7.80
N VAL A 16 22.12 5.01 -7.75
CA VAL A 16 22.68 3.95 -8.60
C VAL A 16 22.35 4.38 -10.02
N ALA A 17 23.35 4.85 -10.76
CA ALA A 17 23.17 5.17 -12.15
C ALA A 17 22.75 3.88 -12.85
N LEU A 18 21.50 3.81 -13.28
CA LEU A 18 21.04 2.75 -14.18
C LEU A 18 21.90 2.87 -15.46
N SER A 19 22.48 1.75 -15.91
CA SER A 19 23.20 1.75 -17.19
C SER A 19 22.25 2.20 -18.30
N GLU A 20 22.75 2.89 -19.33
CA GLU A 20 21.94 3.35 -20.46
C GLU A 20 21.18 2.21 -21.18
N ASN A 21 21.59 0.97 -20.98
CA ASN A 21 21.00 -0.26 -21.56
C ASN A 21 20.11 -1.04 -20.54
N ALA A 22 19.78 -0.47 -19.38
CA ALA A 22 18.94 -1.15 -18.39
C ALA A 22 17.50 -1.29 -18.91
N GLY A 23 16.97 -2.51 -18.81
CA GLY A 23 15.57 -2.80 -19.08
C GLY A 23 15.33 -3.90 -20.11
N ALA A 24 14.06 -4.11 -20.45
CA ALA A 24 13.63 -5.05 -21.47
C ALA A 24 14.05 -4.59 -22.88
N PRO A 25 14.26 -5.53 -23.83
CA PRO A 25 14.57 -5.20 -25.22
C PRO A 25 13.55 -4.22 -25.83
N SER A 26 14.03 -3.28 -26.65
CA SER A 26 13.19 -2.24 -27.26
C SER A 26 12.04 -2.81 -28.11
N ALA A 27 12.25 -3.94 -28.76
CA ALA A 27 11.20 -4.63 -29.53
C ALA A 27 10.05 -5.09 -28.62
N LEU A 28 10.36 -5.59 -27.40
CA LEU A 28 9.33 -5.96 -26.45
C LEU A 28 8.60 -4.74 -25.87
N ARG A 29 9.31 -3.61 -25.70
CA ARG A 29 8.70 -2.34 -25.32
C ARG A 29 7.71 -1.83 -26.37
N ALA A 30 8.06 -1.94 -27.67
CA ALA A 30 7.16 -1.59 -28.77
C ALA A 30 5.92 -2.50 -28.77
N ALA A 31 6.13 -3.82 -28.71
CA ALA A 31 5.02 -4.78 -28.63
C ALA A 31 4.13 -4.58 -27.40
N LEU A 32 4.71 -4.18 -26.26
CA LEU A 32 3.93 -3.80 -25.08
C LEU A 32 3.06 -2.57 -25.34
N ALA A 33 3.59 -1.55 -26.00
CA ALA A 33 2.81 -0.35 -26.32
C ALA A 33 1.61 -0.69 -27.22
N ASP A 34 1.79 -1.59 -28.20
CA ASP A 34 0.72 -2.08 -29.06
C ASP A 34 -0.31 -2.89 -28.26
N ALA A 35 0.13 -3.81 -27.39
CA ALA A 35 -0.78 -4.60 -26.53
C ALA A 35 -1.59 -3.71 -25.56
N ILE A 36 -0.99 -2.67 -25.00
CA ILE A 36 -1.70 -1.68 -24.15
C ILE A 36 -2.73 -0.91 -25.00
N ALA A 37 -2.40 -0.53 -26.23
CA ALA A 37 -3.34 0.17 -27.11
C ALA A 37 -4.55 -0.72 -27.46
N GLU A 38 -4.32 -2.00 -27.69
CA GLU A 38 -5.39 -2.99 -27.93
C GLU A 38 -6.27 -3.21 -26.69
N CYS A 39 -5.71 -3.27 -25.49
CA CYS A 39 -6.44 -3.43 -24.24
C CYS A 39 -7.08 -2.13 -23.72
N ALA A 40 -6.72 -0.95 -24.26
CA ALA A 40 -7.17 0.34 -23.72
C ALA A 40 -8.70 0.47 -23.58
N PRO A 41 -9.54 0.02 -24.53
CA PRO A 41 -11.01 0.08 -24.35
C PRO A 41 -11.50 -0.74 -23.15
N GLU A 42 -10.90 -1.89 -22.89
CA GLU A 42 -11.26 -2.76 -21.77
C GLU A 42 -10.78 -2.17 -20.43
N ILE A 43 -9.58 -1.60 -20.40
CA ILE A 43 -9.03 -0.88 -19.25
C ILE A 43 -9.97 0.26 -18.83
N ILE A 44 -10.38 1.10 -19.78
CA ILE A 44 -11.28 2.22 -19.56
C ILE A 44 -12.66 1.71 -19.12
N SER A 45 -13.18 0.68 -19.79
CA SER A 45 -14.47 0.09 -19.44
C SER A 45 -14.49 -0.47 -18.01
N LEU A 46 -13.44 -1.17 -17.59
CA LEU A 46 -13.29 -1.68 -16.22
C LEU A 46 -13.25 -0.54 -15.21
N SER A 47 -12.49 0.52 -15.48
CA SER A 47 -12.41 1.71 -14.62
C SER A 47 -13.78 2.34 -14.42
N HIS A 48 -14.53 2.53 -15.51
CA HIS A 48 -15.87 3.14 -15.47
C HIS A 48 -16.90 2.24 -14.80
N ASP A 49 -16.83 0.92 -15.00
CA ASP A 49 -17.72 -0.04 -14.36
C ASP A 49 -17.54 -0.05 -12.84
N ILE A 50 -16.31 -0.12 -12.35
CA ILE A 50 -16.01 -0.03 -10.93
C ILE A 50 -16.41 1.34 -10.36
N HIS A 51 -16.13 2.42 -11.10
CA HIS A 51 -16.51 3.77 -10.67
C HIS A 51 -18.02 3.95 -10.53
N ALA A 52 -18.81 3.33 -11.41
CA ALA A 52 -20.28 3.39 -11.39
C ALA A 52 -20.90 2.53 -10.28
N HIS A 53 -20.16 1.55 -9.74
CA HIS A 53 -20.62 0.62 -8.72
C HIS A 53 -19.68 0.68 -7.49
N PRO A 54 -19.62 1.83 -6.78
CA PRO A 54 -18.70 2.00 -5.67
C PRO A 54 -19.08 1.10 -4.48
N GLU A 55 -18.16 0.25 -4.05
CA GLU A 55 -18.30 -0.67 -2.92
C GLU A 55 -17.26 -0.33 -1.86
N VAL A 56 -17.66 -0.37 -0.59
CA VAL A 56 -16.75 -0.13 0.53
C VAL A 56 -15.90 -1.36 0.82
N GLY A 57 -14.79 -1.15 1.49
CA GLY A 57 -13.86 -2.23 1.84
C GLY A 57 -14.52 -3.45 2.49
N TYR A 58 -14.06 -4.64 2.13
CA TYR A 58 -14.60 -5.98 2.41
C TYR A 58 -15.95 -6.31 1.72
N HIS A 59 -16.50 -5.41 0.93
CA HIS A 59 -17.77 -5.60 0.24
C HIS A 59 -17.65 -5.40 -1.29
N GLU A 60 -16.45 -5.44 -1.84
CA GLU A 60 -16.12 -5.17 -3.25
C GLU A 60 -16.44 -6.38 -4.15
N HIS A 61 -17.67 -6.92 -4.02
CA HIS A 61 -18.09 -8.13 -4.72
C HIS A 61 -18.30 -7.92 -6.22
N HIS A 62 -18.82 -6.74 -6.62
CA HIS A 62 -18.94 -6.35 -8.01
C HIS A 62 -17.56 -6.18 -8.66
N ALA A 63 -16.69 -5.40 -8.01
CA ALA A 63 -15.35 -5.11 -8.51
C ALA A 63 -14.52 -6.39 -8.71
N VAL A 64 -14.49 -7.30 -7.72
CA VAL A 64 -13.74 -8.57 -7.86
C VAL A 64 -14.33 -9.46 -8.96
N SER A 65 -15.67 -9.47 -9.14
CA SER A 65 -16.32 -10.21 -10.21
C SER A 65 -15.99 -9.63 -11.59
N ALA A 66 -16.04 -8.30 -11.74
CA ALA A 66 -15.70 -7.62 -12.99
C ALA A 66 -14.25 -7.91 -13.42
N VAL A 67 -13.30 -7.83 -12.49
CA VAL A 67 -11.90 -8.21 -12.73
C VAL A 67 -11.78 -9.69 -13.12
N ALA A 68 -12.44 -10.59 -12.38
CA ALA A 68 -12.37 -12.03 -12.63
C ALA A 68 -12.95 -12.37 -14.01
N ASP A 69 -14.07 -11.79 -14.39
CA ASP A 69 -14.71 -12.03 -15.67
C ASP A 69 -13.88 -11.47 -16.82
N LEU A 70 -13.32 -10.28 -16.69
CA LEU A 70 -12.40 -9.73 -17.69
C LEU A 70 -11.18 -10.63 -17.91
N LEU A 71 -10.55 -11.14 -16.83
CA LEU A 71 -9.43 -12.08 -16.97
C LEU A 71 -9.83 -13.38 -17.68
N ARG A 72 -11.03 -13.89 -17.40
CA ARG A 72 -11.56 -15.12 -18.05
C ARG A 72 -11.79 -14.91 -19.56
N THR A 73 -12.23 -13.74 -20.01
CA THR A 73 -12.37 -13.45 -21.45
C THR A 73 -11.03 -13.55 -22.20
N HIS A 74 -9.92 -13.30 -21.50
CA HIS A 74 -8.55 -13.48 -22.00
C HIS A 74 -7.96 -14.87 -21.74
N GLY A 75 -8.78 -15.85 -21.34
CA GLY A 75 -8.36 -17.24 -21.07
C GLY A 75 -7.55 -17.42 -19.78
N ILE A 76 -7.47 -16.40 -18.94
CA ILE A 76 -6.78 -16.44 -17.65
C ILE A 76 -7.77 -16.91 -16.58
N GLN A 77 -7.35 -17.86 -15.73
CA GLN A 77 -8.18 -18.38 -14.66
C GLN A 77 -7.75 -17.80 -13.31
N PRO A 78 -8.39 -16.72 -12.82
CA PRO A 78 -8.07 -16.16 -11.52
C PRO A 78 -8.60 -17.04 -10.38
N ARG A 79 -7.93 -16.98 -9.23
CA ARG A 79 -8.43 -17.49 -7.96
C ARG A 79 -9.06 -16.37 -7.17
N VAL A 80 -10.35 -16.46 -6.90
CA VAL A 80 -11.12 -15.51 -6.07
C VAL A 80 -11.26 -16.09 -4.67
N GLY A 81 -11.39 -15.25 -3.64
CA GLY A 81 -11.49 -15.67 -2.25
C GLY A 81 -10.16 -16.17 -1.69
N VAL A 82 -9.04 -15.67 -2.18
CA VAL A 82 -7.70 -16.03 -1.68
C VAL A 82 -7.43 -15.40 -0.32
N TYR A 83 -6.61 -16.08 0.48
CA TYR A 83 -6.19 -15.58 1.81
C TYR A 83 -7.36 -15.35 2.77
N ASP A 84 -8.40 -16.19 2.72
CA ASP A 84 -9.65 -16.08 3.51
C ASP A 84 -10.28 -14.67 3.42
N MET A 85 -10.24 -14.07 2.23
CA MET A 85 -10.82 -12.75 1.94
C MET A 85 -11.61 -12.84 0.64
N ASP A 86 -12.94 -12.88 0.74
CA ASP A 86 -13.86 -13.19 -0.36
C ASP A 86 -13.71 -12.23 -1.55
N THR A 87 -13.31 -11.00 -1.28
CA THR A 87 -13.10 -9.95 -2.28
C THR A 87 -11.65 -9.85 -2.77
N ALA A 88 -10.74 -10.75 -2.35
CA ALA A 88 -9.38 -10.80 -2.88
C ALA A 88 -9.26 -11.78 -4.05
N LEU A 89 -8.49 -11.39 -5.07
CA LEU A 89 -8.24 -12.19 -6.27
C LEU A 89 -6.74 -12.29 -6.54
N ARG A 90 -6.29 -13.45 -7.02
CA ARG A 90 -4.93 -13.66 -7.51
C ARG A 90 -4.94 -14.34 -8.86
N ALA A 91 -4.15 -13.81 -9.80
CA ALA A 91 -3.84 -14.42 -11.09
C ALA A 91 -2.33 -14.41 -11.33
N GLU A 92 -1.82 -15.37 -12.11
CA GLU A 92 -0.39 -15.52 -12.36
C GLU A 92 -0.13 -15.87 -13.83
N ILE A 93 0.92 -15.28 -14.40
CA ILE A 93 1.46 -15.60 -15.72
C ILE A 93 2.98 -15.73 -15.65
N GLY A 94 3.58 -16.43 -16.62
CA GLY A 94 5.03 -16.58 -16.76
C GLY A 94 5.54 -17.97 -16.46
N THR A 95 6.88 -18.12 -16.35
CA THR A 95 7.63 -19.39 -16.26
C THR A 95 7.46 -20.32 -17.47
N GLY A 96 7.38 -19.76 -18.68
CA GLY A 96 7.23 -20.48 -19.94
C GLY A 96 6.09 -19.94 -20.78
N ARG A 97 5.79 -20.62 -21.89
CA ARG A 97 4.68 -20.26 -22.77
C ARG A 97 3.34 -20.51 -22.09
N LEU A 98 2.42 -19.58 -22.20
CA LEU A 98 1.00 -19.85 -21.97
C LEU A 98 0.54 -20.77 -23.11
N SER A 99 0.02 -21.97 -22.78
CA SER A 99 -0.62 -22.81 -23.78
C SER A 99 -1.96 -22.20 -24.17
N PRO A 100 -2.35 -22.17 -25.45
CA PRO A 100 -3.68 -21.74 -25.88
C PRO A 100 -4.76 -22.52 -25.12
N ALA A 101 -5.89 -21.87 -24.83
CA ALA A 101 -7.01 -22.45 -24.11
C ALA A 101 -7.40 -23.82 -24.68
N GLY A 102 -7.17 -24.87 -23.92
CA GLY A 102 -7.50 -26.26 -24.32
C GLY A 102 -6.70 -27.38 -23.67
N SER A 103 -5.57 -27.09 -23.03
CA SER A 103 -4.84 -28.10 -22.27
C SER A 103 -4.79 -27.72 -20.79
N ALA A 104 -5.62 -28.37 -20.00
CA ALA A 104 -5.57 -28.31 -18.53
C ALA A 104 -4.22 -28.88 -18.07
N GLY A 105 -3.23 -27.99 -17.90
CA GLY A 105 -1.98 -28.30 -17.25
C GLY A 105 -2.24 -28.47 -15.77
N SER A 106 -2.24 -29.70 -15.28
CA SER A 106 -2.33 -30.04 -13.87
C SER A 106 -1.22 -29.36 -13.08
N VAL A 107 -1.58 -28.54 -12.11
CA VAL A 107 -0.66 -28.07 -11.06
C VAL A 107 -0.23 -29.29 -10.27
N SER A 108 1.04 -29.70 -10.42
CA SER A 108 1.66 -30.74 -9.60
C SER A 108 1.78 -30.24 -8.17
N THR A 109 0.94 -30.77 -7.29
CA THR A 109 1.16 -30.73 -5.85
C THR A 109 2.34 -31.62 -5.52
N ALA A 110 3.50 -31.05 -5.24
CA ALA A 110 4.65 -31.79 -4.74
C ALA A 110 4.43 -32.19 -3.29
N GLY A 111 4.24 -33.46 -3.08
CA GLY A 111 4.25 -34.07 -1.77
C GLY A 111 4.38 -35.58 -1.88
N THR A 112 5.60 -36.12 -1.87
CA THR A 112 5.96 -37.36 -1.16
C THR A 112 7.47 -37.58 -1.28
N ALA A 113 8.10 -37.90 -0.14
CA ALA A 113 9.48 -38.29 -0.01
C ALA A 113 9.78 -39.60 -0.76
N GLY A 114 10.85 -39.64 -1.55
CA GLY A 114 11.35 -40.80 -2.24
C GLY A 114 12.85 -40.69 -2.52
N THR A 115 13.60 -41.43 -1.73
CA THR A 115 14.95 -42.01 -1.88
C THR A 115 15.97 -41.42 -2.86
N ALA A 116 17.16 -41.22 -2.31
CA ALA A 116 18.43 -40.79 -2.87
C ALA A 116 18.80 -41.42 -4.22
N GLY A 117 19.14 -40.54 -5.18
CA GLY A 117 19.85 -40.84 -6.40
C GLY A 117 20.79 -39.69 -6.72
N THR A 118 22.10 -39.93 -6.62
CA THR A 118 23.19 -39.01 -6.88
C THR A 118 23.25 -38.59 -8.35
N ALA A 119 22.94 -37.35 -8.66
CA ALA A 119 23.48 -36.60 -9.79
C ALA A 119 23.31 -35.10 -9.48
N GLY A 120 24.42 -34.37 -9.32
CA GLY A 120 24.43 -32.94 -9.04
C GLY A 120 23.86 -32.12 -10.20
N SER A 121 22.57 -31.86 -10.15
CA SER A 121 21.93 -30.79 -10.87
C SER A 121 22.06 -29.52 -10.01
N ALA A 122 22.82 -28.55 -10.46
CA ALA A 122 22.78 -27.22 -9.88
C ALA A 122 21.30 -26.78 -9.86
N ALA A 123 20.72 -26.64 -8.70
CA ALA A 123 19.36 -26.12 -8.55
C ALA A 123 19.33 -24.76 -9.25
N SER A 124 18.56 -24.63 -10.34
CA SER A 124 18.37 -23.36 -11.00
C SER A 124 17.81 -22.36 -10.00
N ALA A 125 18.39 -21.16 -9.94
CA ALA A 125 17.88 -20.09 -9.11
C ALA A 125 16.36 -19.92 -9.36
N PRO A 126 15.56 -19.66 -8.30
CA PRO A 126 14.13 -19.47 -8.48
C PRO A 126 13.86 -18.36 -9.49
N ALA A 127 12.83 -18.54 -10.31
CA ALA A 127 12.46 -17.59 -11.35
C ALA A 127 12.06 -16.24 -10.71
N PRO A 128 12.54 -15.09 -11.24
CA PRO A 128 12.21 -13.79 -10.68
C PRO A 128 10.71 -13.54 -10.68
N THR A 129 10.17 -13.06 -9.59
CA THR A 129 8.72 -12.87 -9.39
C THR A 129 8.42 -11.44 -9.01
N ILE A 130 7.51 -10.79 -9.74
CA ILE A 130 7.01 -9.46 -9.42
C ILE A 130 5.48 -9.50 -9.26
N ALA A 131 4.97 -8.80 -8.23
CA ALA A 131 3.54 -8.62 -8.01
C ALA A 131 3.10 -7.21 -8.45
N ILE A 132 1.99 -7.14 -9.20
CA ILE A 132 1.25 -5.92 -9.51
C ILE A 132 0.02 -5.93 -8.61
N LEU A 133 -0.09 -4.94 -7.72
CA LEU A 133 -1.19 -4.84 -6.76
C LEU A 133 -2.30 -3.95 -7.31
N ALA A 134 -3.56 -4.28 -6.95
CA ALA A 134 -4.75 -3.58 -7.45
C ALA A 134 -5.76 -3.34 -6.33
N GLU A 135 -6.07 -2.08 -6.04
CA GLU A 135 -7.12 -1.65 -5.12
C GLU A 135 -8.39 -1.29 -5.88
N TYR A 136 -9.55 -1.45 -5.24
CA TYR A 136 -10.85 -1.10 -5.84
C TYR A 136 -11.94 -0.74 -4.83
N ASP A 137 -11.62 -0.64 -3.55
CA ASP A 137 -12.57 -0.16 -2.55
C ASP A 137 -12.85 1.35 -2.70
N ALA A 138 -14.05 1.75 -2.28
CA ALA A 138 -14.54 3.12 -2.36
C ALA A 138 -14.84 3.67 -0.96
N LEU A 139 -14.84 4.99 -0.85
CA LEU A 139 -15.19 5.71 0.37
C LEU A 139 -16.70 5.72 0.62
N PRO A 140 -17.16 5.50 1.85
CA PRO A 140 -18.57 5.57 2.20
C PRO A 140 -19.21 6.91 1.82
N GLY A 141 -20.27 6.88 0.99
CA GLY A 141 -21.07 8.05 0.60
C GLY A 141 -20.41 9.04 -0.37
N ILE A 142 -19.12 8.84 -0.72
CA ILE A 142 -18.41 9.68 -1.70
C ILE A 142 -18.09 8.92 -2.99
N GLY A 143 -17.92 7.60 -2.92
CA GLY A 143 -17.51 6.79 -4.07
C GLY A 143 -15.98 6.76 -4.24
N HIS A 144 -15.51 6.63 -5.48
CA HIS A 144 -14.07 6.48 -5.80
C HIS A 144 -13.29 7.80 -5.71
N ALA A 145 -13.38 8.49 -4.57
CA ALA A 145 -12.71 9.76 -4.33
C ALA A 145 -11.22 9.62 -3.95
N CYS A 146 -10.71 8.39 -3.91
CA CYS A 146 -9.28 8.07 -3.88
C CYS A 146 -8.76 7.58 -5.25
N GLY A 147 -9.68 7.29 -6.19
CA GLY A 147 -9.36 6.87 -7.55
C GLY A 147 -8.92 5.41 -7.65
N HIS A 148 -9.36 4.53 -6.74
CA HIS A 148 -9.03 3.09 -6.76
C HIS A 148 -9.58 2.38 -7.99
N ASN A 149 -10.66 2.87 -8.63
CA ASN A 149 -11.13 2.38 -9.94
C ASN A 149 -10.04 2.51 -11.02
N VAL A 150 -9.32 3.64 -11.07
CA VAL A 150 -8.20 3.86 -11.99
C VAL A 150 -7.02 2.97 -11.62
N MET A 151 -6.75 2.82 -10.32
CA MET A 151 -5.67 1.95 -9.80
C MET A 151 -5.92 0.48 -10.13
N CYS A 152 -7.14 0.00 -9.97
CA CYS A 152 -7.51 -1.34 -10.40
C CYS A 152 -7.33 -1.52 -11.90
N ALA A 153 -7.88 -0.61 -12.67
CA ALA A 153 -7.87 -0.71 -14.13
C ALA A 153 -6.45 -0.68 -14.70
N ASN A 154 -5.55 0.17 -14.17
CA ASN A 154 -4.16 0.19 -14.66
C ASN A 154 -3.39 -1.09 -14.28
N SER A 155 -3.60 -1.64 -13.10
CA SER A 155 -2.95 -2.87 -12.67
C SER A 155 -3.44 -4.10 -13.45
N VAL A 156 -4.75 -4.20 -13.65
CA VAL A 156 -5.37 -5.27 -14.46
C VAL A 156 -4.94 -5.13 -15.94
N GLY A 157 -4.96 -3.90 -16.47
CA GLY A 157 -4.53 -3.62 -17.84
C GLY A 157 -3.05 -3.96 -18.08
N ALA A 158 -2.18 -3.64 -17.13
CA ALA A 158 -0.76 -4.03 -17.18
C ALA A 158 -0.61 -5.56 -17.28
N PHE A 159 -1.36 -6.28 -16.43
CA PHE A 159 -1.32 -7.74 -16.40
C PHE A 159 -1.86 -8.36 -17.70
N LEU A 160 -2.97 -7.83 -18.25
CA LEU A 160 -3.54 -8.28 -19.52
C LEU A 160 -2.59 -8.07 -20.71
N ALA A 161 -1.97 -6.90 -20.80
CA ALA A 161 -1.02 -6.63 -21.87
C ALA A 161 0.21 -7.55 -21.79
N LEU A 162 0.72 -7.83 -20.57
CA LEU A 162 1.80 -8.78 -20.37
C LEU A 162 1.38 -10.22 -20.70
N ALA A 163 0.13 -10.59 -20.41
CA ALA A 163 -0.43 -11.89 -20.79
C ALA A 163 -0.56 -12.01 -22.31
N ALA A 164 -1.03 -10.96 -22.99
CA ALA A 164 -1.11 -10.93 -24.46
C ALA A 164 0.27 -11.11 -25.10
N LEU A 165 1.30 -10.41 -24.56
CA LEU A 165 2.69 -10.61 -25.02
C LEU A 165 3.16 -12.07 -24.88
N ALA A 166 2.82 -12.74 -23.79
CA ALA A 166 3.22 -14.12 -23.53
C ALA A 166 2.57 -15.15 -24.47
N LEU A 167 1.51 -14.76 -25.20
CA LEU A 167 0.88 -15.60 -26.23
C LEU A 167 1.60 -15.54 -27.59
N HIS A 168 2.45 -14.52 -27.81
CA HIS A 168 3.25 -14.46 -29.04
C HIS A 168 4.33 -15.55 -29.05
N GLU A 169 4.48 -16.24 -30.18
CA GLU A 169 5.37 -17.41 -30.33
C GLU A 169 6.83 -17.12 -29.96
N ASP A 170 7.28 -15.90 -30.18
CA ASP A 170 8.66 -15.47 -29.96
C ASP A 170 8.92 -14.83 -28.60
N VAL A 171 7.89 -14.68 -27.74
CA VAL A 171 8.02 -14.07 -26.41
C VAL A 171 7.92 -15.14 -25.33
N ALA A 172 8.98 -15.25 -24.51
CA ALA A 172 8.97 -16.06 -23.29
C ALA A 172 9.16 -15.13 -22.10
N LEU A 173 8.26 -15.17 -21.12
CA LEU A 173 8.45 -14.46 -19.86
C LEU A 173 9.42 -15.24 -18.96
N PRO A 174 10.66 -14.74 -18.74
CA PRO A 174 11.69 -15.49 -17.99
C PRO A 174 11.52 -15.39 -16.48
N GLY A 175 10.29 -15.35 -16.01
CA GLY A 175 9.92 -15.22 -14.61
C GLY A 175 8.42 -15.24 -14.42
N ARG A 176 7.95 -14.83 -13.27
CA ARG A 176 6.54 -14.86 -12.87
C ARG A 176 6.02 -13.46 -12.60
N ILE A 177 4.84 -13.15 -13.11
CA ILE A 177 4.08 -11.94 -12.84
C ILE A 177 2.80 -12.36 -12.14
N ILE A 178 2.51 -11.68 -11.02
CA ILE A 178 1.32 -11.90 -10.20
C ILE A 178 0.47 -10.64 -10.29
N LEU A 179 -0.81 -10.79 -10.64
CA LEU A 179 -1.83 -9.80 -10.32
C LEU A 179 -2.44 -10.17 -8.99
N GLN A 180 -2.38 -9.27 -8.02
CA GLN A 180 -2.99 -9.44 -6.71
C GLN A 180 -3.91 -8.28 -6.40
N THR A 181 -5.21 -8.54 -6.28
CA THR A 181 -6.11 -7.49 -5.78
C THR A 181 -6.00 -7.39 -4.27
N THR A 182 -6.05 -6.17 -3.78
CA THR A 182 -5.86 -5.81 -2.37
C THR A 182 -7.02 -4.94 -1.92
N PRO A 183 -8.17 -5.58 -1.55
CA PRO A 183 -9.38 -4.88 -1.09
C PRO A 183 -9.15 -4.18 0.26
N ALA A 184 -10.11 -3.33 0.65
CA ALA A 184 -10.23 -2.73 1.98
C ALA A 184 -8.99 -1.95 2.45
N GLU A 185 -8.44 -1.08 1.60
CA GLU A 185 -7.36 -0.16 1.96
C GLU A 185 -7.87 0.95 2.90
N GLU A 186 -9.04 1.53 2.60
CA GLU A 186 -9.59 2.68 3.29
C GLU A 186 -10.04 2.41 4.75
N PRO A 187 -10.75 1.30 5.06
CA PRO A 187 -11.20 1.07 6.43
C PRO A 187 -10.12 0.49 7.33
N ASP A 188 -9.28 -0.39 6.79
CA ASP A 188 -8.30 -1.19 7.54
C ASP A 188 -7.00 -1.34 6.75
N THR A 189 -6.03 -2.00 7.34
CA THR A 189 -4.75 -2.34 6.71
C THR A 189 -4.84 -3.74 6.08
N ALA A 190 -5.69 -3.92 5.06
CA ALA A 190 -5.96 -5.27 4.52
C ALA A 190 -4.75 -5.91 3.85
N LYS A 191 -3.80 -5.13 3.29
CA LYS A 191 -2.53 -5.67 2.78
C LYS A 191 -1.70 -6.33 3.89
N GLU A 192 -1.81 -5.86 5.15
CA GLU A 192 -1.21 -6.55 6.29
C GLU A 192 -1.84 -7.92 6.53
N ILE A 193 -3.18 -8.00 6.50
CA ILE A 193 -3.91 -9.26 6.65
C ILE A 193 -3.51 -10.25 5.55
N LEU A 194 -3.50 -9.79 4.30
CA LEU A 194 -3.11 -10.60 3.15
C LEU A 194 -1.63 -11.04 3.22
N ALA A 195 -0.72 -10.15 3.65
CA ALA A 195 0.70 -10.47 3.79
C ALA A 195 0.94 -11.54 4.85
N ARG A 196 0.29 -11.46 6.02
CA ARG A 196 0.35 -12.49 7.07
C ARG A 196 -0.20 -13.85 6.61
N ARG A 197 -1.09 -13.85 5.63
CA ARG A 197 -1.66 -15.07 5.04
C ARG A 197 -0.91 -15.55 3.79
N GLY A 198 0.30 -15.03 3.54
CA GLY A 198 1.21 -15.50 2.51
C GLY A 198 1.07 -14.82 1.15
N MET A 199 0.43 -13.65 1.04
CA MET A 199 0.33 -12.89 -0.21
C MET A 199 1.70 -12.63 -0.86
N LEU A 200 2.71 -12.36 -0.03
CA LEU A 200 4.06 -12.03 -0.48
C LEU A 200 5.02 -13.23 -0.54
N ASP A 201 4.53 -14.46 -0.28
CA ASP A 201 5.38 -15.65 -0.34
C ASP A 201 5.92 -15.89 -1.74
N GLY A 202 7.26 -15.87 -1.87
CA GLY A 202 7.94 -16.03 -3.15
C GLY A 202 7.79 -14.83 -4.10
N VAL A 203 7.39 -13.67 -3.61
CA VAL A 203 7.41 -12.39 -4.31
C VAL A 203 8.74 -11.68 -4.06
N ASP A 204 9.44 -11.28 -5.10
CA ASP A 204 10.73 -10.58 -4.99
C ASP A 204 10.58 -9.05 -5.01
N ALA A 205 9.51 -8.53 -5.64
CA ALA A 205 9.18 -7.11 -5.70
C ALA A 205 7.67 -6.91 -5.89
N ALA A 206 7.14 -5.79 -5.40
CA ALA A 206 5.73 -5.42 -5.57
C ALA A 206 5.61 -3.99 -6.09
N ILE A 207 4.72 -3.77 -7.06
CA ILE A 207 4.50 -2.46 -7.68
C ILE A 207 3.02 -2.11 -7.72
N GLN A 208 2.72 -0.85 -7.47
CA GLN A 208 1.38 -0.27 -7.51
C GLN A 208 1.51 1.22 -7.80
N THR A 209 0.49 1.83 -8.43
CA THR A 209 0.39 3.29 -8.57
C THR A 209 -0.72 3.82 -7.68
N HIS A 210 -0.76 5.13 -7.44
CA HIS A 210 -1.90 5.76 -6.78
C HIS A 210 -2.40 6.96 -7.61
N SER A 211 -3.71 7.12 -7.71
CA SER A 211 -4.35 8.26 -8.37
C SER A 211 -4.13 9.55 -7.59
N TYR A 212 -3.78 10.64 -8.27
CA TYR A 212 -3.55 11.93 -7.60
C TYR A 212 -3.80 13.11 -8.55
N ALA A 213 -3.58 14.34 -8.02
CA ALA A 213 -3.64 15.56 -8.83
C ALA A 213 -2.33 15.87 -9.59
N TYR A 214 -1.26 15.13 -9.32
CA TYR A 214 0.06 15.29 -9.95
C TYR A 214 0.64 13.95 -10.38
N ASP A 215 1.50 13.97 -11.41
CA ASP A 215 2.43 12.87 -11.65
C ASP A 215 3.64 13.06 -10.74
N LEU A 216 3.85 12.17 -9.76
CA LEU A 216 5.00 12.19 -8.85
C LEU A 216 5.74 10.86 -8.91
N ALA A 217 7.07 10.95 -9.03
CA ALA A 217 7.93 9.77 -9.03
C ALA A 217 7.90 9.04 -7.69
N ASP A 218 7.80 9.80 -6.62
CA ASP A 218 7.75 9.32 -5.24
C ASP A 218 7.08 10.37 -4.35
N GLN A 219 6.36 9.92 -3.34
CA GLN A 219 5.71 10.73 -2.33
C GLN A 219 6.03 10.17 -0.95
N THR A 220 6.06 11.03 0.05
CA THR A 220 6.18 10.60 1.43
C THR A 220 4.83 10.05 1.91
N TRP A 221 4.81 8.77 2.32
CA TRP A 221 3.68 8.11 2.94
C TRP A 221 4.03 7.80 4.39
N LEU A 222 3.22 8.31 5.32
CA LEU A 222 3.44 8.15 6.75
C LEU A 222 2.89 6.82 7.23
N GLY A 223 3.64 6.15 8.09
CA GLY A 223 3.08 5.08 8.90
C GLY A 223 2.10 5.63 9.93
N VAL A 224 1.14 4.82 10.33
CA VAL A 224 0.09 5.16 11.29
C VAL A 224 -0.03 4.09 12.36
N ARG A 225 -0.02 4.50 13.62
CA ARG A 225 -0.46 3.68 14.75
C ARG A 225 -1.75 4.26 15.32
N ARG A 226 -2.81 3.46 15.35
CA ARG A 226 -4.09 3.82 15.96
C ARG A 226 -4.09 3.34 17.40
N ILE A 227 -4.45 4.21 18.33
CA ILE A 227 -4.52 3.91 19.76
C ILE A 227 -5.88 4.33 20.28
N ARG A 228 -6.55 3.43 21.01
CA ARG A 228 -7.73 3.71 21.78
C ARG A 228 -7.35 3.67 23.26
N ALA A 229 -7.49 4.80 23.96
CA ALA A 229 -7.19 4.90 25.38
C ALA A 229 -8.49 5.02 26.18
N VAL A 230 -8.76 4.05 27.03
CA VAL A 230 -9.95 4.02 27.90
C VAL A 230 -9.54 4.29 29.34
N PHE A 231 -9.91 5.45 29.86
CA PHE A 231 -9.67 5.82 31.24
C PHE A 231 -10.84 5.35 32.12
N THR A 232 -10.51 4.76 33.28
CA THR A 232 -11.49 4.26 34.25
C THR A 232 -11.28 4.93 35.60
N GLY A 233 -12.30 5.63 36.07
CA GLY A 233 -12.32 6.37 37.30
C GLY A 233 -13.38 5.84 38.29
N VAL A 234 -13.90 6.74 39.12
CA VAL A 234 -14.96 6.46 40.10
C VAL A 234 -16.01 7.55 40.04
N ALA A 235 -17.26 7.19 39.79
CA ALA A 235 -18.37 8.14 39.77
C ALA A 235 -18.65 8.70 41.15
N ALA A 236 -19.03 9.97 41.21
CA ALA A 236 -19.52 10.61 42.44
C ALA A 236 -20.45 11.79 42.09
N HIS A 237 -21.27 12.21 43.07
CA HIS A 237 -22.08 13.41 42.91
C HIS A 237 -21.17 14.66 42.96
N ALA A 238 -21.09 15.40 41.88
CA ALA A 238 -20.11 16.48 41.71
C ALA A 238 -20.22 17.64 42.72
N ALA A 239 -21.40 17.87 43.29
CA ALA A 239 -21.60 18.91 44.29
C ALA A 239 -21.62 18.37 45.75
N SER A 240 -22.14 17.16 45.98
CA SER A 240 -22.34 16.61 47.31
C SER A 240 -21.08 15.97 47.89
N GLN A 241 -20.43 15.10 47.13
CA GLN A 241 -19.27 14.31 47.57
C GLN A 241 -18.20 14.17 46.46
N PRO A 242 -17.71 15.27 45.88
CA PRO A 242 -16.73 15.19 44.77
C PRO A 242 -15.44 14.48 45.19
N PHE A 243 -15.04 14.54 46.46
CA PHE A 243 -13.83 13.91 46.98
C PHE A 243 -13.88 12.37 46.97
N MET A 244 -15.04 11.77 46.75
CA MET A 244 -15.22 10.32 46.62
C MET A 244 -14.95 9.87 45.18
N GLY A 245 -14.98 10.80 44.21
CA GLY A 245 -14.80 10.52 42.79
C GLY A 245 -13.33 10.42 42.36
N ARG A 246 -13.14 9.80 41.19
CA ARG A 246 -11.92 9.86 40.39
C ARG A 246 -12.36 10.15 38.97
N ASN A 247 -12.05 11.34 38.48
CA ASN A 247 -12.61 11.83 37.21
C ASN A 247 -11.83 11.30 36.02
N ALA A 248 -12.41 10.38 35.25
CA ALA A 248 -11.80 9.85 34.03
C ALA A 248 -11.64 10.90 32.93
N LEU A 249 -12.51 11.93 32.88
CA LEU A 249 -12.39 13.03 31.93
C LEU A 249 -11.19 13.94 32.21
N ASP A 250 -10.82 14.11 33.49
CA ASP A 250 -9.60 14.86 33.86
C ASP A 250 -8.35 14.15 33.32
N ALA A 251 -8.30 12.81 33.39
CA ALA A 251 -7.22 12.04 32.78
C ALA A 251 -7.14 12.23 31.26
N ALA A 252 -8.27 12.16 30.57
CA ALA A 252 -8.33 12.43 29.13
C ALA A 252 -7.91 13.86 28.78
N SER A 253 -8.31 14.84 29.60
CA SER A 253 -7.94 16.26 29.42
C SER A 253 -6.44 16.48 29.61
N LEU A 254 -5.82 15.87 30.62
CA LEU A 254 -4.37 15.92 30.82
C LEU A 254 -3.63 15.21 29.69
N ALA A 255 -4.14 14.10 29.19
CA ALA A 255 -3.56 13.41 28.05
C ALA A 255 -3.58 14.30 26.79
N LEU A 256 -4.70 14.97 26.48
CA LEU A 256 -4.80 15.89 25.36
C LEU A 256 -3.84 17.09 25.52
N ALA A 257 -3.74 17.65 26.73
CA ALA A 257 -2.78 18.72 27.00
C ALA A 257 -1.33 18.25 26.83
N GLY A 258 -1.00 17.05 27.31
CA GLY A 258 0.31 16.44 27.16
C GLY A 258 0.66 16.16 25.69
N ILE A 259 -0.28 15.67 24.88
CA ILE A 259 -0.11 15.52 23.42
C ILE A 259 0.17 16.89 22.80
N GLY A 260 -0.54 17.94 23.19
CA GLY A 260 -0.31 19.29 22.73
C GLY A 260 1.12 19.78 23.02
N MET A 261 1.63 19.52 24.22
CA MET A 261 3.01 19.87 24.61
C MET A 261 4.05 19.03 23.86
N MET A 262 3.80 17.72 23.68
CA MET A 262 4.71 16.78 23.01
C MET A 262 4.97 17.19 21.56
N ARG A 263 4.02 17.86 20.88
CA ARG A 263 4.18 18.32 19.49
C ARG A 263 5.38 19.25 19.28
N GLN A 264 5.90 19.87 20.33
CA GLN A 264 7.12 20.69 20.26
C GLN A 264 8.40 19.84 20.10
N GLN A 265 8.40 18.56 20.48
CA GLN A 265 9.55 17.68 20.55
C GLN A 265 9.37 16.42 19.71
N ILE A 266 8.69 16.54 18.56
CA ILE A 266 8.56 15.49 17.54
C ILE A 266 9.16 15.99 16.22
N LEU A 267 9.41 15.09 15.28
CA LEU A 267 9.94 15.47 13.97
C LEU A 267 8.91 16.31 13.19
N PRO A 268 9.34 17.21 12.29
CA PRO A 268 8.44 18.06 11.50
C PRO A 268 7.39 17.27 10.71
N MET A 269 7.69 16.04 10.34
CA MET A 269 6.78 15.15 9.60
C MET A 269 5.85 14.35 10.49
N ASP A 270 6.15 14.23 11.79
CA ASP A 270 5.30 13.49 12.72
C ASP A 270 3.96 14.20 12.95
N ARG A 271 2.92 13.42 13.17
CA ARG A 271 1.58 13.92 13.47
C ARG A 271 0.97 13.18 14.64
N LEU A 272 0.40 13.94 15.56
CA LEU A 272 -0.40 13.44 16.67
C LEU A 272 -1.78 14.07 16.61
N HIS A 273 -2.82 13.26 16.43
CA HIS A 273 -4.21 13.68 16.45
C HIS A 273 -4.98 12.84 17.48
N ALA A 274 -5.88 13.49 18.22
CA ALA A 274 -6.71 12.82 19.18
C ALA A 274 -8.10 13.44 19.21
N VAL A 275 -9.11 12.59 19.46
CA VAL A 275 -10.50 13.01 19.69
C VAL A 275 -11.02 12.34 20.95
N VAL A 276 -11.91 13.04 21.67
CA VAL A 276 -12.68 12.47 22.78
C VAL A 276 -13.88 11.73 22.18
N VAL A 277 -13.95 10.42 22.40
CA VAL A 277 -15.07 9.57 21.97
C VAL A 277 -16.13 9.49 23.05
N ASP A 278 -15.70 9.44 24.32
CA ASP A 278 -16.57 9.46 25.50
C ASP A 278 -15.95 10.38 26.55
N GLY A 279 -16.71 11.34 27.06
CA GLY A 279 -16.28 12.31 28.08
C GLY A 279 -17.27 12.46 29.24
N GLY A 280 -18.20 11.50 29.39
CA GLY A 280 -19.28 11.57 30.34
C GLY A 280 -20.57 12.15 29.76
N ARG A 281 -21.66 12.20 30.56
CA ARG A 281 -23.00 12.52 30.03
C ARG A 281 -23.62 13.78 30.62
N VAL A 282 -23.40 14.03 31.90
CA VAL A 282 -24.04 15.14 32.66
C VAL A 282 -23.03 15.76 33.62
N PRO A 283 -23.07 17.09 33.83
CA PRO A 283 -22.05 17.78 34.64
C PRO A 283 -22.16 17.57 36.14
N ASN A 284 -23.29 17.07 36.64
CA ASN A 284 -23.51 16.79 38.07
C ASN A 284 -23.03 15.39 38.52
N VAL A 285 -22.47 14.60 37.63
CA VAL A 285 -21.85 13.29 37.88
C VAL A 285 -20.42 13.29 37.42
N ILE A 286 -19.46 12.99 38.28
CA ILE A 286 -18.05 12.81 37.91
C ILE A 286 -17.98 11.59 37.03
N PRO A 287 -17.42 11.72 35.79
CA PRO A 287 -17.31 10.60 34.84
C PRO A 287 -16.39 9.48 35.35
N GLU A 288 -16.92 8.27 35.40
CA GLU A 288 -16.15 7.07 35.75
C GLU A 288 -15.47 6.44 34.53
N ARG A 289 -15.81 6.90 33.31
CA ARG A 289 -15.24 6.44 32.04
C ARG A 289 -15.01 7.63 31.12
N SER A 290 -13.87 7.61 30.44
CA SER A 290 -13.58 8.50 29.30
C SER A 290 -12.77 7.74 28.26
N GLU A 291 -12.91 8.11 26.98
CA GLU A 291 -12.23 7.42 25.86
C GLU A 291 -11.65 8.41 24.86
N LEU A 292 -10.42 8.17 24.47
CA LEU A 292 -9.73 8.87 23.37
C LEU A 292 -9.42 7.92 22.23
N ASN A 293 -9.65 8.37 21.00
CA ASN A 293 -9.02 7.80 19.82
C ASN A 293 -7.86 8.68 19.38
N ILE A 294 -6.68 8.07 19.14
CA ILE A 294 -5.42 8.77 18.88
C ILE A 294 -4.78 8.15 17.64
N PHE A 295 -4.32 9.01 16.70
CA PHE A 295 -3.48 8.63 15.58
C PHE A 295 -2.09 9.18 15.79
N VAL A 296 -1.10 8.27 15.78
CA VAL A 296 0.32 8.57 15.81
C VAL A 296 0.88 8.29 14.43
N ARG A 297 1.50 9.28 13.79
CA ARG A 297 2.03 9.16 12.43
C ARG A 297 3.49 9.57 12.37
N SER A 298 4.31 8.82 11.63
CA SER A 298 5.70 9.15 11.37
C SER A 298 6.16 8.65 10.00
N LYS A 299 7.22 9.28 9.47
CA LYS A 299 7.85 8.92 8.19
C LYS A 299 8.72 7.67 8.29
N TYR A 300 9.25 7.34 9.47
CA TYR A 300 10.20 6.25 9.65
C TYR A 300 9.67 5.24 10.66
N PRO A 301 9.87 3.92 10.44
CA PRO A 301 9.38 2.88 11.35
C PRO A 301 9.86 3.07 12.79
N GLU A 302 11.16 3.32 12.97
CA GLU A 302 11.78 3.44 14.30
C GLU A 302 11.28 4.66 15.06
N THR A 303 11.13 5.79 14.36
CA THR A 303 10.59 7.02 14.97
C THR A 303 9.10 6.87 15.27
N LEU A 304 8.35 6.13 14.44
CA LEU A 304 6.95 5.81 14.74
C LEU A 304 6.84 4.98 16.01
N LYS A 305 7.68 3.95 16.16
CA LYS A 305 7.70 3.09 17.35
C LYS A 305 8.08 3.89 18.63
N ASP A 306 9.12 4.72 18.56
CA ASP A 306 9.51 5.60 19.67
C ASP A 306 8.37 6.54 20.07
N LEU A 307 7.75 7.21 19.09
CA LEU A 307 6.67 8.15 19.33
C LEU A 307 5.43 7.48 19.95
N VAL A 308 5.10 6.26 19.49
CA VAL A 308 4.03 5.44 20.09
C VAL A 308 4.32 5.17 21.56
N GLY A 309 5.52 4.70 21.92
CA GLY A 309 5.92 4.47 23.31
C GLY A 309 5.79 5.72 24.17
N ARG A 310 6.22 6.87 23.65
CA ARG A 310 6.09 8.16 24.35
C ARG A 310 4.63 8.57 24.56
N VAL A 311 3.75 8.32 23.60
CA VAL A 311 2.31 8.57 23.74
C VAL A 311 1.71 7.64 24.79
N GLU A 312 2.05 6.36 24.79
CA GLU A 312 1.59 5.41 25.80
C GLU A 312 2.02 5.79 27.21
N ASP A 313 3.27 6.22 27.40
CA ASP A 313 3.78 6.69 28.69
C ASP A 313 3.06 7.95 29.16
N LEU A 314 2.75 8.86 28.23
CA LEU A 314 1.94 10.05 28.51
C LEU A 314 0.54 9.65 28.99
N LEU A 315 -0.12 8.69 28.35
CA LEU A 315 -1.45 8.20 28.76
C LEU A 315 -1.41 7.57 30.16
N ARG A 316 -0.40 6.74 30.44
CA ARG A 316 -0.16 6.17 31.78
C ARG A 316 0.09 7.26 32.82
N GLY A 317 0.89 8.28 32.45
CA GLY A 317 1.16 9.45 33.31
C GLY A 317 -0.11 10.24 33.66
N ALA A 318 -0.98 10.48 32.69
CA ALA A 318 -2.26 11.17 32.88
C ALA A 318 -3.19 10.40 33.85
N ALA A 319 -3.26 9.07 33.69
CA ALA A 319 -4.03 8.21 34.61
C ALA A 319 -3.45 8.25 36.02
N LEU A 320 -2.13 8.17 36.16
CA LEU A 320 -1.46 8.24 37.48
C LEU A 320 -1.73 9.57 38.18
N MET A 321 -1.65 10.69 37.47
CA MET A 321 -1.87 12.03 38.03
C MET A 321 -3.31 12.24 38.56
N THR A 322 -4.29 11.54 37.98
CA THR A 322 -5.71 11.67 38.35
C THR A 322 -6.21 10.55 39.26
N GLY A 323 -5.35 9.57 39.57
CA GLY A 323 -5.72 8.39 40.33
C GLY A 323 -6.74 7.50 39.63
N THR A 324 -6.74 7.50 38.31
CA THR A 324 -7.57 6.64 37.43
C THR A 324 -6.76 5.48 36.90
N GLY A 325 -7.43 4.49 36.29
CA GLY A 325 -6.80 3.49 35.44
C GLY A 325 -6.79 3.92 33.98
N VAL A 326 -5.93 3.30 33.16
CA VAL A 326 -5.97 3.41 31.71
C VAL A 326 -5.75 2.05 31.07
N GLU A 327 -6.60 1.71 30.11
CA GLU A 327 -6.40 0.61 29.17
C GLU A 327 -6.01 1.21 27.82
N ILE A 328 -4.86 0.77 27.29
CA ILE A 328 -4.35 1.21 25.99
C ILE A 328 -4.56 0.06 25.02
N ILE A 329 -5.44 0.26 24.06
CA ILE A 329 -5.84 -0.74 23.07
C ILE A 329 -5.34 -0.29 21.72
N THR A 330 -4.59 -1.16 21.07
CA THR A 330 -4.20 -0.98 19.67
C THR A 330 -4.95 -1.99 18.83
N PRO A 331 -5.85 -1.57 17.94
CA PRO A 331 -6.54 -2.49 17.06
C PRO A 331 -5.53 -3.27 16.19
N GLU A 332 -5.79 -4.56 15.96
CA GLU A 332 -4.79 -5.48 15.40
C GLU A 332 -4.38 -5.13 13.96
N TYR A 333 -5.32 -4.87 13.08
CA TYR A 333 -5.07 -4.68 11.65
C TYR A 333 -5.24 -3.23 11.18
N THR A 334 -4.90 -2.27 12.02
CA THR A 334 -5.06 -0.84 11.71
C THR A 334 -3.75 -0.06 11.76
N ASN A 335 -2.62 -0.77 11.62
CA ASN A 335 -1.29 -0.19 11.73
C ASN A 335 -0.62 -0.20 10.37
N GLU A 336 -0.42 0.97 9.81
CA GLU A 336 0.28 1.17 8.56
C GLU A 336 1.76 1.44 8.84
N MET A 337 2.62 0.71 8.16
CA MET A 337 4.05 1.05 8.10
C MET A 337 4.26 2.20 7.11
N PRO A 338 5.27 3.07 7.31
CA PRO A 338 5.59 4.07 6.29
C PRO A 338 6.11 3.38 5.02
N VAL A 339 5.76 3.91 3.85
CA VAL A 339 6.26 3.38 2.59
C VAL A 339 7.76 3.56 2.49
N ARG A 340 8.44 2.50 2.09
CA ARG A 340 9.85 2.51 1.72
C ARG A 340 9.96 2.39 0.21
N THR A 341 10.19 3.51 -0.46
CA THR A 341 10.31 3.57 -1.91
C THR A 341 11.65 3.03 -2.37
N ASN A 342 11.65 2.22 -3.45
CA ASN A 342 12.87 1.69 -4.06
C ASN A 342 13.31 2.57 -5.23
N GLY A 343 14.51 3.15 -5.15
CA GLY A 343 15.02 4.10 -6.12
C GLY A 343 15.12 3.57 -7.56
N PRO A 344 15.76 2.41 -7.82
CA PRO A 344 15.82 1.81 -9.15
C PRO A 344 14.45 1.51 -9.76
N LEU A 345 13.48 0.97 -8.99
CA LEU A 345 12.10 0.77 -9.48
C LEU A 345 11.42 2.09 -9.83
N THR A 346 11.60 3.13 -9.01
CA THR A 346 11.10 4.49 -9.29
C THR A 346 11.67 5.05 -10.58
N ALA A 347 12.97 4.89 -10.81
CA ALA A 347 13.61 5.34 -12.04
C ALA A 347 13.07 4.62 -13.29
N ALA A 348 12.79 3.32 -13.18
CA ALA A 348 12.16 2.56 -14.27
C ALA A 348 10.72 3.05 -14.54
N TRP A 349 9.95 3.34 -13.50
CA TRP A 349 8.63 3.95 -13.63
C TRP A 349 8.69 5.31 -14.32
N VAL A 350 9.56 6.22 -13.87
CA VAL A 350 9.69 7.56 -14.48
C VAL A 350 10.05 7.46 -15.96
N ARG A 351 10.97 6.56 -16.32
CA ARG A 351 11.34 6.31 -17.72
C ARG A 351 10.12 5.88 -18.53
N SER A 352 9.34 4.90 -18.05
CA SER A 352 8.16 4.41 -18.74
C SER A 352 7.06 5.48 -18.89
N GLN A 353 6.89 6.35 -17.90
CA GLN A 353 5.93 7.45 -18.00
C GLN A 353 6.37 8.52 -19.02
N ARG A 354 7.68 8.78 -19.14
CA ARG A 354 8.20 9.67 -20.17
C ARG A 354 7.99 9.13 -21.59
N GLU A 355 8.02 7.81 -21.79
CA GLU A 355 7.65 7.15 -23.06
C GLU A 355 6.16 7.40 -23.41
N ARG A 356 5.32 7.70 -22.42
CA ARG A 356 3.89 8.07 -22.57
C ARG A 356 3.65 9.59 -22.63
N GLY A 357 4.70 10.39 -22.64
CA GLY A 357 4.60 11.86 -22.64
C GLY A 357 4.27 12.49 -21.29
N ARG A 358 4.30 11.71 -20.21
CA ARG A 358 4.19 12.21 -18.83
C ARG A 358 5.60 12.49 -18.28
N ASP A 359 5.73 13.48 -17.41
CA ASP A 359 7.02 13.80 -16.75
C ASP A 359 6.80 13.86 -15.23
N PRO A 360 6.86 12.72 -14.53
CA PRO A 360 6.67 12.67 -13.10
C PRO A 360 7.66 13.58 -12.36
N LEU A 361 7.13 14.43 -11.50
CA LEU A 361 7.93 15.35 -10.71
C LEU A 361 8.82 14.57 -9.74
N PRO A 362 10.09 14.96 -9.55
CA PRO A 362 10.98 14.28 -8.61
C PRO A 362 10.57 14.52 -7.16
N THR A 363 11.05 13.65 -6.29
CA THR A 363 10.91 13.77 -4.83
C THR A 363 11.35 15.16 -4.34
N GLY A 364 10.55 15.75 -3.46
CA GLY A 364 10.85 17.06 -2.84
C GLY A 364 10.34 18.28 -3.60
N VAL A 365 9.80 18.15 -4.82
CA VAL A 365 9.11 19.25 -5.52
C VAL A 365 7.77 19.54 -4.86
N VAL A 366 7.01 18.51 -4.51
CA VAL A 366 5.85 18.65 -3.62
C VAL A 366 6.35 18.55 -2.19
N PRO A 367 5.95 19.49 -1.29
CA PRO A 367 6.42 19.46 0.08
C PRO A 367 6.09 18.13 0.77
N GLU A 368 7.05 17.53 1.46
CA GLU A 368 6.87 16.30 2.24
C GLU A 368 5.77 16.43 3.33
N THR A 369 5.43 17.66 3.69
CA THR A 369 4.34 17.96 4.64
C THR A 369 2.95 17.63 4.09
N ILE A 370 2.82 17.47 2.77
CA ILE A 370 1.61 16.96 2.11
C ILE A 370 1.78 15.45 2.01
N ALA A 371 1.52 14.75 3.11
CA ALA A 371 1.69 13.31 3.21
C ALA A 371 0.39 12.66 3.70
N ALA A 372 0.08 11.49 3.15
CA ALA A 372 -1.01 10.62 3.57
C ALA A 372 -0.47 9.31 4.16
N GLY A 373 -1.34 8.36 4.52
CA GLY A 373 -1.01 6.99 4.85
C GLY A 373 -1.47 6.07 3.73
N THR A 374 -0.91 4.89 3.66
CA THR A 374 -1.36 3.76 2.84
C THR A 374 -0.83 2.45 3.41
N ASP A 375 -1.59 1.40 3.32
CA ASP A 375 -1.18 0.06 3.75
C ASP A 375 -0.15 -0.59 2.81
N PHE A 376 0.16 0.02 1.65
CA PHE A 376 1.30 -0.37 0.82
C PHE A 376 2.64 -0.28 1.58
N GLY A 377 2.72 0.53 2.64
CA GLY A 377 3.85 0.56 3.56
C GLY A 377 4.17 -0.82 4.13
N ASN A 378 3.15 -1.60 4.50
CA ASN A 378 3.31 -2.95 5.03
C ASN A 378 3.87 -3.94 3.99
N VAL A 379 3.65 -3.69 2.70
CA VAL A 379 4.26 -4.43 1.59
C VAL A 379 5.71 -3.99 1.38
N SER A 380 5.95 -2.68 1.23
CA SER A 380 7.27 -2.12 0.91
C SER A 380 8.32 -2.29 2.01
N GLN A 381 7.90 -2.57 3.24
CA GLN A 381 8.80 -2.95 4.34
C GLN A 381 9.21 -4.43 4.30
N ARG A 382 8.49 -5.29 3.55
CA ARG A 382 8.79 -6.72 3.42
C ARG A 382 9.55 -7.06 2.13
N VAL A 383 9.20 -6.40 1.03
CA VAL A 383 9.81 -6.60 -0.29
C VAL A 383 10.07 -5.24 -0.96
N PRO A 384 11.06 -5.13 -1.87
CA PRO A 384 11.26 -3.92 -2.67
C PRO A 384 9.96 -3.50 -3.38
N GLY A 385 9.62 -2.22 -3.33
CA GLY A 385 8.37 -1.77 -3.96
C GLY A 385 8.34 -0.28 -4.29
N ILE A 386 7.35 0.10 -5.11
CA ILE A 386 7.02 1.49 -5.44
C ILE A 386 5.52 1.74 -5.40
N HIS A 387 5.18 2.96 -5.03
CA HIS A 387 3.80 3.48 -5.01
C HIS A 387 3.78 4.93 -5.55
N PRO A 388 4.20 5.14 -6.82
CA PRO A 388 4.21 6.46 -7.43
C PRO A 388 2.80 6.98 -7.66
N LEU A 389 2.69 8.31 -7.83
CA LEU A 389 1.41 8.96 -8.08
C LEU A 389 1.23 9.25 -9.56
N ILE A 390 0.02 8.97 -10.07
CA ILE A 390 -0.38 9.26 -11.45
C ILE A 390 -1.53 10.26 -11.49
N ARG A 391 -1.39 11.28 -12.32
CA ARG A 391 -2.31 12.39 -12.43
C ARG A 391 -3.60 11.99 -13.15
N VAL A 392 -4.74 12.17 -12.45
CA VAL A 392 -6.10 11.91 -12.95
C VAL A 392 -6.90 13.20 -13.22
N THR A 393 -6.30 14.38 -13.04
CA THR A 393 -6.97 15.67 -13.26
C THR A 393 -5.97 16.74 -13.69
N ASP A 394 -6.40 17.72 -14.49
CA ASP A 394 -5.59 18.88 -14.84
C ASP A 394 -5.64 19.98 -13.78
N ARG A 395 -6.41 19.78 -12.71
CA ARG A 395 -6.57 20.73 -11.61
C ARG A 395 -5.68 20.32 -10.42
N PRO A 396 -4.60 21.05 -10.17
CA PRO A 396 -3.65 20.71 -9.10
C PRO A 396 -4.18 20.99 -7.68
N ASP A 397 -5.30 21.69 -7.56
CA ASP A 397 -5.99 22.03 -6.30
C ASP A 397 -6.96 20.93 -5.83
N VAL A 398 -7.17 19.88 -6.63
CA VAL A 398 -8.07 18.78 -6.27
C VAL A 398 -7.41 17.87 -5.23
N ALA A 399 -8.02 17.78 -4.06
CA ALA A 399 -7.57 16.90 -2.99
C ALA A 399 -8.24 15.53 -3.05
N LEU A 400 -7.55 14.49 -2.54
CA LEU A 400 -8.13 13.18 -2.28
C LEU A 400 -9.34 13.30 -1.33
N HIS A 401 -10.24 12.32 -1.37
CA HIS A 401 -11.44 12.24 -0.53
C HIS A 401 -12.41 13.40 -0.74
N THR A 402 -12.42 13.97 -1.95
CA THR A 402 -13.37 15.03 -2.36
C THR A 402 -14.24 14.57 -3.53
N ARG A 403 -15.40 15.22 -3.69
CA ARG A 403 -16.28 15.00 -4.85
C ARG A 403 -15.62 15.39 -6.18
N GLU A 404 -14.68 16.31 -6.13
CA GLU A 404 -13.89 16.73 -7.29
C GLU A 404 -12.94 15.60 -7.74
N MET A 405 -12.32 14.90 -6.80
CA MET A 405 -11.46 13.75 -7.10
C MET A 405 -12.28 12.56 -7.61
N GLU A 406 -13.42 12.30 -7.01
CA GLU A 406 -14.35 11.25 -7.49
C GLU A 406 -14.73 11.47 -8.96
N ARG A 407 -15.14 12.70 -9.33
CA ARG A 407 -15.43 13.03 -10.75
C ARG A 407 -14.20 12.92 -11.64
N ALA A 408 -13.04 13.29 -11.14
CA ALA A 408 -11.79 13.20 -11.89
C ALA A 408 -11.42 11.74 -12.20
N ALA A 409 -11.64 10.83 -11.27
CA ALA A 409 -11.37 9.40 -11.44
C ALA A 409 -12.25 8.74 -12.52
N GLY A 410 -13.46 9.27 -12.79
CA GLY A 410 -14.35 8.82 -13.88
C GLY A 410 -14.28 9.68 -15.15
N SER A 411 -13.27 10.54 -15.29
CA SER A 411 -13.15 11.50 -16.41
C SER A 411 -12.17 10.99 -17.50
N PRO A 412 -12.15 11.63 -18.69
CA PRO A 412 -11.13 11.31 -19.71
C PRO A 412 -9.68 11.45 -19.24
N SER A 413 -9.42 12.30 -18.23
CA SER A 413 -8.08 12.37 -17.61
C SER A 413 -7.78 11.13 -16.76
N GLY A 414 -8.79 10.59 -16.05
CA GLY A 414 -8.74 9.31 -15.38
C GLY A 414 -8.52 8.14 -16.35
N ASP A 415 -9.21 8.16 -17.51
CA ASP A 415 -9.02 7.16 -18.57
C ASP A 415 -7.57 7.13 -19.06
N GLY A 416 -7.02 8.32 -19.35
CA GLY A 416 -5.62 8.45 -19.76
C GLY A 416 -4.65 7.94 -18.67
N ALA A 417 -4.95 8.21 -17.41
CA ALA A 417 -4.15 7.71 -16.28
C ALA A 417 -4.23 6.18 -16.14
N ALA A 418 -5.42 5.58 -16.37
CA ALA A 418 -5.58 4.14 -16.34
C ALA A 418 -4.71 3.46 -17.42
N VAL A 419 -4.74 3.97 -18.64
CA VAL A 419 -3.97 3.40 -19.77
C VAL A 419 -2.46 3.65 -19.64
N ASP A 420 -2.03 4.87 -19.28
CA ASP A 420 -0.61 5.19 -19.14
C ASP A 420 -0.01 4.52 -17.89
N GLY A 421 -0.80 4.38 -16.82
CA GLY A 421 -0.43 3.62 -15.63
C GLY A 421 -0.25 2.15 -15.93
N ALA A 422 -1.13 1.56 -16.73
CA ALA A 422 -1.02 0.17 -17.18
C ALA A 422 0.28 -0.05 -17.97
N TYR A 423 0.59 0.83 -18.92
CA TYR A 423 1.87 0.77 -19.63
C TYR A 423 3.06 0.84 -18.67
N GLY A 424 3.03 1.77 -17.73
CA GLY A 424 4.12 1.98 -16.79
C GLY A 424 4.40 0.77 -15.91
N LEU A 425 3.37 0.20 -15.29
CA LEU A 425 3.49 -1.00 -14.46
C LEU A 425 3.98 -2.20 -15.27
N ALA A 426 3.43 -2.41 -16.48
CA ALA A 426 3.84 -3.49 -17.36
C ALA A 426 5.29 -3.34 -17.81
N ALA A 427 5.73 -2.11 -18.13
CA ALA A 427 7.09 -1.82 -18.53
C ALA A 427 8.10 -2.09 -17.41
N VAL A 428 7.79 -1.71 -16.16
CA VAL A 428 8.62 -2.03 -14.99
C VAL A 428 8.67 -3.54 -14.77
N ALA A 429 7.56 -4.25 -14.94
CA ALA A 429 7.53 -5.71 -14.82
C ALA A 429 8.35 -6.40 -15.90
N LEU A 430 8.35 -5.91 -17.15
CA LEU A 430 9.24 -6.42 -18.21
C LEU A 430 10.71 -6.17 -17.89
N ASP A 431 11.08 -4.98 -17.43
CA ASP A 431 12.45 -4.69 -17.00
C ASP A 431 12.88 -5.64 -15.88
N TRP A 432 12.00 -5.89 -14.93
CA TRP A 432 12.24 -6.86 -13.87
C TRP A 432 12.55 -8.26 -14.40
N LEU A 433 11.79 -8.74 -15.38
CA LEU A 433 11.98 -10.08 -15.91
C LEU A 433 13.24 -10.20 -16.76
N TYR A 434 13.54 -9.22 -17.60
CA TYR A 434 14.59 -9.34 -18.60
C TYR A 434 15.96 -8.81 -18.17
N ASP A 435 16.03 -7.92 -17.17
CA ASP A 435 17.28 -7.29 -16.74
C ASP A 435 17.72 -7.76 -15.35
N ALA A 436 18.72 -8.65 -15.32
CA ALA A 436 19.28 -9.17 -14.08
C ALA A 436 20.07 -8.10 -13.30
N ASP A 437 20.66 -7.11 -13.98
CA ASP A 437 21.40 -6.02 -13.36
C ASP A 437 20.42 -5.07 -12.65
N PHE A 438 19.29 -4.81 -13.30
CA PHE A 438 18.19 -4.07 -12.69
C PHE A 438 17.69 -4.75 -11.39
N ARG A 439 17.43 -6.06 -11.42
CA ARG A 439 17.04 -6.81 -10.21
C ARG A 439 18.09 -6.72 -9.09
N ARG A 440 19.39 -6.77 -9.46
CA ARG A 440 20.47 -6.62 -8.47
C ARG A 440 20.49 -5.21 -7.86
N ALA A 441 20.30 -4.18 -8.69
CA ALA A 441 20.23 -2.79 -8.22
C ALA A 441 19.05 -2.58 -7.27
N VAL A 442 17.86 -3.10 -7.62
CA VAL A 442 16.66 -3.06 -6.78
C VAL A 442 16.89 -3.72 -5.43
N ARG A 443 17.49 -4.91 -5.42
CA ARG A 443 17.79 -5.62 -4.17
C ARG A 443 18.83 -4.90 -3.35
N ALA A 444 19.90 -4.39 -3.96
CA ALA A 444 20.97 -3.66 -3.25
C ALA A 444 20.42 -2.38 -2.59
N ASP A 445 19.56 -1.64 -3.25
CA ASP A 445 18.90 -0.46 -2.71
C ASP A 445 18.02 -0.81 -1.50
N PHE A 446 17.23 -1.86 -1.61
CA PHE A 446 16.38 -2.34 -0.51
C PHE A 446 17.20 -2.78 0.71
N GLU A 447 18.28 -3.55 0.50
CA GLU A 447 19.16 -3.98 1.59
C GLU A 447 19.90 -2.79 2.24
N ALA A 448 20.34 -1.82 1.43
CA ALA A 448 20.97 -0.60 1.92
C ALA A 448 20.02 0.25 2.79
N ALA A 449 18.71 0.18 2.49
CA ALA A 449 17.66 0.82 3.27
C ALA A 449 17.23 0.03 4.53
N GLY A 450 17.91 -1.08 4.85
CA GLY A 450 17.67 -1.88 6.05
C GLY A 450 17.05 -3.27 5.79
N GLY A 451 16.78 -3.64 4.54
CA GLY A 451 16.25 -4.95 4.18
C GLY A 451 14.81 -5.19 4.66
N ALA A 452 14.38 -6.44 4.67
CA ALA A 452 13.02 -6.81 5.10
C ALA A 452 12.82 -6.59 6.60
N VAL A 453 11.70 -5.96 6.95
CA VAL A 453 11.26 -5.77 8.34
C VAL A 453 10.26 -6.87 8.70
N ASP A 454 10.41 -7.45 9.86
CA ASP A 454 9.38 -8.30 10.48
C ASP A 454 8.25 -7.40 11.00
N VAL A 455 7.31 -7.06 10.10
CA VAL A 455 6.21 -6.12 10.40
C VAL A 455 5.27 -6.69 11.45
N GLU A 456 5.08 -8.02 11.47
CA GLU A 456 4.19 -8.69 12.41
C GLU A 456 4.67 -8.52 13.86
N ASN A 457 5.97 -8.71 14.08
CA ASN A 457 6.58 -8.59 15.40
C ASN A 457 7.23 -7.22 15.67
N PHE A 458 7.07 -6.26 14.75
CA PHE A 458 7.74 -4.95 14.85
C PHE A 458 7.35 -4.17 16.11
N TRP A 459 6.12 -4.30 16.54
CA TRP A 459 5.60 -3.51 17.67
C TRP A 459 5.95 -4.09 19.04
N GLY A 460 6.36 -5.33 19.14
CA GLY A 460 6.78 -6.02 20.39
C GLY A 460 5.67 -6.74 21.07
#